data_1e8e33eb73fd466f3ce040b9a59c13ca
#
_entry.id   1e8e33eb73fd466f3ce040b9a59c13ca
#
_cell.length_a   1.000
_cell.length_b   1.000
_cell.length_c   1.000
_cell.angle_alpha   90.00
_cell.angle_beta   90.00
_cell.angle_gamma   90.00
#
_symmetry.space_group_name_H-M   'P 1'
#
loop_
_entity.id
_entity.type
_entity.pdbx_description
1 polymer ?
#
loop_
_entity_poly.entity_id
_entity_poly.type
_entity_poly.pdbx_seq_one_letter_code
_entity_poly.pdbx_strand_id
1 'polypeptide(L)'
;MIKKGLIDKIFDAANIKRWNDHVTPMDLTELDKQAHKFIIAYLLAKNEEHERNLSIDWIALIEGGIHEFLHRVLLTDIKPPVFHKMMKEKGEELNRWVIDNLREDLTATDENYFDRFVTYLSQKKDATREKKILNAAHYLATNWEFRIV
;
A
#
# COMPACT_ATOMS: atom_id res chain seq x y z
N MET A 1 -17.16 -10.47 10.13
CA MET A 1 -17.12 -9.33 11.10
C MET A 1 -15.68 -8.83 11.21
N ILE A 2 -15.47 -7.52 11.15
CA ILE A 2 -14.14 -6.92 11.30
C ILE A 2 -13.63 -7.16 12.72
N LYS A 3 -12.43 -7.75 12.84
CA LYS A 3 -11.79 -8.00 14.12
C LYS A 3 -11.09 -6.75 14.66
N LYS A 4 -11.10 -6.59 15.99
CA LYS A 4 -10.37 -5.49 16.67
C LYS A 4 -8.90 -5.45 16.28
N GLY A 5 -8.23 -6.61 16.19
CA GLY A 5 -6.81 -6.70 15.82
C GLY A 5 -6.49 -6.12 14.44
N LEU A 6 -7.39 -6.21 13.48
CA LEU A 6 -7.21 -5.56 12.17
C LEU A 6 -7.31 -4.03 12.31
N ILE A 7 -8.26 -3.54 13.08
CA ILE A 7 -8.42 -2.11 13.33
C ILE A 7 -7.19 -1.55 14.06
N ASP A 8 -6.69 -2.26 15.07
CA ASP A 8 -5.47 -1.87 15.80
C ASP A 8 -4.26 -1.76 14.83
N LYS A 9 -4.07 -2.74 13.94
CA LYS A 9 -3.01 -2.70 12.91
C LYS A 9 -3.13 -1.47 11.99
N ILE A 10 -4.35 -1.11 11.60
CA ILE A 10 -4.60 0.08 10.77
C ILE A 10 -4.20 1.36 11.51
N PHE A 11 -4.56 1.47 12.80
CA PHE A 11 -4.20 2.63 13.62
C PHE A 11 -2.69 2.70 13.90
N ASP A 12 -2.01 1.56 13.97
CA ASP A 12 -0.55 1.53 14.15
C ASP A 12 0.19 2.30 13.05
N ALA A 13 -0.37 2.39 11.85
CA ALA A 13 0.21 3.17 10.76
C ALA A 13 0.40 4.66 11.09
N ALA A 14 -0.42 5.22 11.99
CA ALA A 14 -0.27 6.59 12.46
C ALA A 14 0.96 6.78 13.39
N ASN A 15 1.48 5.69 13.93
CA ASN A 15 2.66 5.70 14.81
C ASN A 15 3.95 5.32 14.06
N ILE A 16 3.84 4.86 12.81
CA ILE A 16 4.99 4.49 12.00
C ILE A 16 5.59 5.75 11.39
N LYS A 17 6.68 6.23 11.97
CA LYS A 17 7.39 7.41 11.46
C LYS A 17 8.18 7.06 10.19
N ARG A 18 8.01 7.88 9.18
CA ARG A 18 8.80 7.87 7.96
C ARG A 18 9.99 8.81 8.11
N TRP A 19 11.08 8.52 7.39
CA TRP A 19 12.28 9.36 7.43
C TRP A 19 12.87 9.55 8.83
N ASN A 20 12.73 8.54 9.69
CA ASN A 20 13.16 8.58 11.09
C ASN A 20 14.67 8.68 11.28
N ASP A 21 15.45 8.54 10.23
CA ASP A 21 16.90 8.69 10.17
C ASP A 21 17.33 10.08 9.63
N HIS A 22 16.38 10.98 9.38
CA HIS A 22 16.61 12.34 8.90
C HIS A 22 15.99 13.36 9.86
N VAL A 23 16.57 14.57 9.87
CA VAL A 23 15.91 15.72 10.51
C VAL A 23 14.85 16.25 9.54
N THR A 24 13.60 16.11 9.92
CA THR A 24 12.47 16.53 9.08
C THR A 24 11.80 17.77 9.66
N PRO A 25 11.30 18.70 8.81
CA PRO A 25 10.58 19.89 9.27
C PRO A 25 9.22 19.56 9.87
N MET A 26 8.70 18.37 9.63
CA MET A 26 7.44 17.86 10.17
C MET A 26 7.52 16.34 10.37
N ASP A 27 6.73 15.84 11.30
CA ASP A 27 6.55 14.39 11.43
C ASP A 27 5.69 13.87 10.27
N LEU A 28 6.20 12.87 9.56
CA LEU A 28 5.50 12.15 8.51
C LEU A 28 5.31 10.70 8.94
N THR A 29 4.08 10.22 8.83
CA THR A 29 3.74 8.84 9.17
C THR A 29 3.42 8.01 7.93
N GLU A 30 3.37 6.70 8.07
CA GLU A 30 2.94 5.81 6.99
C GLU A 30 1.47 6.10 6.60
N LEU A 31 0.63 6.46 7.56
CA LEU A 31 -0.76 6.84 7.30
C LEU A 31 -0.86 8.11 6.43
N ASP A 32 -0.05 9.14 6.73
CA ASP A 32 0.00 10.38 5.91
C ASP A 32 0.36 10.06 4.47
N LYS A 33 1.38 9.23 4.26
CA LYS A 33 1.76 8.80 2.92
C LYS A 33 0.65 8.07 2.20
N GLN A 34 -0.04 7.17 2.87
CA GLN A 34 -1.15 6.44 2.24
C GLN A 34 -2.31 7.38 1.89
N ALA A 35 -2.61 8.36 2.72
CA ALA A 35 -3.62 9.38 2.41
C ALA A 35 -3.23 10.18 1.15
N HIS A 36 -2.01 10.69 1.06
CA HIS A 36 -1.51 11.37 -0.13
C HIS A 36 -1.57 10.48 -1.37
N LYS A 37 -1.11 9.25 -1.26
CA LYS A 37 -1.14 8.27 -2.34
C LYS A 37 -2.55 8.03 -2.86
N PHE A 38 -3.54 7.84 -1.97
CA PHE A 38 -4.92 7.61 -2.37
C PHE A 38 -5.53 8.81 -3.11
N ILE A 39 -5.28 10.04 -2.63
CA ILE A 39 -5.74 11.25 -3.30
C ILE A 39 -5.13 11.37 -4.70
N ILE A 40 -3.82 11.18 -4.81
CA ILE A 40 -3.11 11.25 -6.09
C ILE A 40 -3.62 10.15 -7.04
N ALA A 41 -3.78 8.92 -6.56
CA ALA A 41 -4.29 7.80 -7.36
C ALA A 41 -5.70 8.09 -7.91
N TYR A 42 -6.58 8.64 -7.07
CA TYR A 42 -7.91 9.05 -7.50
C TYR A 42 -7.85 10.07 -8.65
N LEU A 43 -7.05 11.12 -8.49
CA LEU A 43 -6.91 12.17 -9.50
C LEU A 43 -6.29 11.64 -10.81
N LEU A 44 -5.27 10.78 -10.72
CA LEU A 44 -4.67 10.14 -11.88
C LEU A 44 -5.70 9.25 -12.61
N ALA A 45 -6.48 8.46 -11.87
CA ALA A 45 -7.51 7.61 -12.45
C ALA A 45 -8.60 8.44 -13.14
N LYS A 46 -9.04 9.54 -12.53
CA LYS A 46 -10.00 10.49 -13.15
C LYS A 46 -9.45 11.11 -14.43
N ASN A 47 -8.17 11.46 -14.44
CA ASN A 47 -7.53 11.98 -15.63
C ASN A 47 -7.46 10.95 -16.77
N GLU A 48 -7.16 9.69 -16.44
CA GLU A 48 -7.17 8.60 -17.43
C GLU A 48 -8.56 8.39 -18.04
N GLU A 49 -9.62 8.46 -17.23
CA GLU A 49 -11.00 8.40 -17.73
C GLU A 49 -11.31 9.56 -18.67
N HIS A 50 -10.94 10.79 -18.28
CA HIS A 50 -11.28 12.00 -19.03
C HIS A 50 -10.45 12.15 -20.33
N GLU A 51 -9.13 12.07 -20.23
CA GLU A 51 -8.23 12.37 -21.35
C GLU A 51 -8.10 11.21 -22.35
N ARG A 52 -8.20 9.99 -21.87
CA ARG A 52 -7.98 8.79 -22.69
C ARG A 52 -9.22 7.96 -22.90
N ASN A 53 -10.33 8.35 -22.32
CA ASN A 53 -11.61 7.63 -22.38
C ASN A 53 -11.46 6.16 -21.95
N LEU A 54 -10.64 5.91 -20.90
CA LEU A 54 -10.38 4.59 -20.38
C LEU A 54 -11.31 4.29 -19.22
N SER A 55 -11.81 3.06 -19.15
CA SER A 55 -12.57 2.60 -17.99
C SER A 55 -11.62 2.19 -16.86
N ILE A 56 -11.86 2.68 -15.66
CA ILE A 56 -11.13 2.32 -14.44
C ILE A 56 -11.98 1.37 -13.61
N ASP A 57 -11.38 0.27 -13.17
CA ASP A 57 -11.96 -0.56 -12.12
C ASP A 57 -11.69 0.09 -10.77
N TRP A 58 -12.66 0.91 -10.32
CA TRP A 58 -12.55 1.66 -9.08
C TRP A 58 -12.46 0.77 -7.84
N ILE A 59 -13.11 -0.39 -7.85
CA ILE A 59 -13.01 -1.34 -6.74
C ILE A 59 -11.59 -1.90 -6.68
N ALA A 60 -11.05 -2.35 -7.82
CA ALA A 60 -9.68 -2.85 -7.90
C ALA A 60 -8.65 -1.78 -7.51
N LEU A 61 -8.87 -0.51 -7.86
CA LEU A 61 -8.00 0.59 -7.47
C LEU A 61 -7.99 0.79 -5.94
N ILE A 62 -9.17 0.86 -5.33
CA ILE A 62 -9.33 1.06 -3.89
C ILE A 62 -8.78 -0.14 -3.11
N GLU A 63 -9.21 -1.35 -3.46
CA GLU A 63 -8.73 -2.58 -2.79
C GLU A 63 -7.22 -2.74 -2.96
N GLY A 64 -6.66 -2.47 -4.15
CA GLY A 64 -5.23 -2.53 -4.39
C GLY A 64 -4.45 -1.58 -3.49
N GLY A 65 -4.92 -0.36 -3.30
CA GLY A 65 -4.34 0.59 -2.36
C GLY A 65 -4.39 0.10 -0.91
N ILE A 66 -5.49 -0.51 -0.50
CA ILE A 66 -5.63 -1.12 0.84
C ILE A 66 -4.71 -2.33 0.99
N HIS A 67 -4.60 -3.19 -0.03
CA HIS A 67 -3.70 -4.33 -0.02
C HIS A 67 -2.23 -3.90 0.18
N GLU A 68 -1.78 -2.88 -0.54
CA GLU A 68 -0.42 -2.35 -0.38
C GLU A 68 -0.21 -1.69 1.00
N PHE A 69 -1.22 -1.00 1.52
CA PHE A 69 -1.19 -0.43 2.86
C PHE A 69 -1.04 -1.50 3.94
N LEU A 70 -1.87 -2.54 3.93
CA LEU A 70 -1.81 -3.63 4.91
C LEU A 70 -0.48 -4.39 4.83
N HIS A 71 0.02 -4.65 3.62
CA HIS A 71 1.33 -5.25 3.42
C HIS A 71 2.43 -4.40 4.06
N ARG A 72 2.39 -3.09 3.83
CA ARG A 72 3.40 -2.16 4.37
C ARG A 72 3.34 -2.03 5.88
N VAL A 73 2.15 -1.98 6.47
CA VAL A 73 1.97 -1.87 7.92
C VAL A 73 2.62 -3.04 8.66
N LEU A 74 2.53 -4.26 8.13
CA LEU A 74 3.17 -5.44 8.73
C LEU A 74 4.69 -5.45 8.56
N LEU A 75 5.23 -4.79 7.53
CA LEU A 75 6.67 -4.74 7.24
C LEU A 75 7.29 -3.39 7.63
N THR A 76 6.76 -2.76 8.62
CA THR A 76 6.95 -1.34 8.93
C THR A 76 8.36 -0.95 9.37
N ASP A 77 9.02 -1.76 10.19
CA ASP A 77 10.31 -1.41 10.78
C ASP A 77 11.51 -1.63 9.85
N ILE A 78 11.25 -2.03 8.61
CA ILE A 78 12.31 -2.30 7.64
C ILE A 78 12.64 -1.02 6.88
N LYS A 79 13.88 -0.55 6.98
CA LYS A 79 14.39 0.61 6.21
C LYS A 79 14.23 0.39 4.71
N PRO A 80 13.86 1.41 3.92
CA PRO A 80 13.59 1.26 2.49
C PRO A 80 14.68 0.54 1.67
N PRO A 81 16.00 0.84 1.82
CA PRO A 81 17.02 0.11 1.06
C PRO A 81 17.08 -1.38 1.40
N VAL A 82 16.92 -1.72 2.69
CA VAL A 82 16.88 -3.11 3.16
C VAL A 82 15.61 -3.80 2.67
N PHE A 83 14.46 -3.12 2.77
CA PHE A 83 13.18 -3.62 2.26
C PHE A 83 13.25 -3.97 0.77
N HIS A 84 13.79 -3.07 -0.06
CA HIS A 84 13.94 -3.33 -1.50
C HIS A 84 14.83 -4.52 -1.79
N LYS A 85 15.93 -4.68 -1.05
CA LYS A 85 16.82 -5.84 -1.18
C LYS A 85 16.09 -7.13 -0.78
N MET A 86 15.43 -7.12 0.37
CA MET A 86 14.65 -8.27 0.86
C MET A 86 13.54 -8.67 -0.11
N MET A 87 12.79 -7.71 -0.65
CA MET A 87 11.74 -7.98 -1.64
C MET A 87 12.29 -8.57 -2.94
N LYS A 88 13.49 -8.17 -3.33
CA LYS A 88 14.16 -8.74 -4.52
C LYS A 88 14.63 -10.18 -4.28
N GLU A 89 15.17 -10.46 -3.11
CA GLU A 89 15.80 -11.75 -2.78
C GLU A 89 14.82 -12.76 -2.16
N LYS A 90 13.83 -12.28 -1.39
CA LYS A 90 12.93 -13.06 -0.54
C LYS A 90 11.46 -12.60 -0.62
N GLY A 91 11.08 -11.95 -1.72
CA GLY A 91 9.75 -11.35 -1.87
C GLY A 91 8.60 -12.34 -1.68
N GLU A 92 8.73 -13.56 -2.20
CA GLU A 92 7.70 -14.59 -2.04
C GLU A 92 7.56 -15.06 -0.59
N GLU A 93 8.68 -15.21 0.12
CA GLU A 93 8.66 -15.58 1.54
C GLU A 93 8.05 -14.48 2.41
N LEU A 94 8.40 -13.21 2.13
CA LEU A 94 7.82 -12.05 2.82
C LEU A 94 6.31 -11.92 2.55
N ASN A 95 5.90 -12.09 1.32
CA ASN A 95 4.48 -12.07 0.96
C ASN A 95 3.71 -13.19 1.66
N ARG A 96 4.28 -14.39 1.71
CA ARG A 96 3.67 -15.52 2.43
C ARG A 96 3.53 -15.21 3.91
N TRP A 97 4.56 -14.67 4.54
CA TRP A 97 4.51 -14.27 5.94
C TRP A 97 3.41 -13.22 6.20
N VAL A 98 3.29 -12.19 5.34
CA VAL A 98 2.23 -11.19 5.44
C VAL A 98 0.85 -11.82 5.29
N ILE A 99 0.67 -12.69 4.29
CA ILE A 99 -0.58 -13.42 4.05
C ILE A 99 -0.98 -14.24 5.28
N ASP A 100 -0.06 -14.98 5.85
CA ASP A 100 -0.34 -15.83 7.02
C ASP A 100 -0.72 -15.00 8.25
N ASN A 101 -0.07 -13.85 8.45
CA ASN A 101 -0.39 -12.95 9.58
C ASN A 101 -1.71 -12.18 9.43
N LEU A 102 -2.22 -12.01 8.21
CA LEU A 102 -3.50 -11.34 7.94
C LEU A 102 -4.65 -12.31 7.63
N ARG A 103 -4.36 -13.58 7.44
CA ARG A 103 -5.36 -14.59 7.03
C ARG A 103 -6.61 -14.56 7.89
N GLU A 104 -6.45 -14.67 9.21
CA GLU A 104 -7.57 -14.73 10.14
C GLU A 104 -8.39 -13.44 10.14
N ASP A 105 -7.72 -12.29 10.13
CA ASP A 105 -8.37 -10.98 10.17
C ASP A 105 -9.15 -10.70 8.87
N LEU A 106 -8.54 -10.98 7.71
CA LEU A 106 -9.16 -10.69 6.42
C LEU A 106 -10.25 -11.70 6.07
N THR A 107 -10.06 -12.99 6.37
CA THR A 107 -11.10 -14.01 6.17
C THR A 107 -12.32 -13.74 7.05
N ALA A 108 -12.12 -13.27 8.28
CA ALA A 108 -13.22 -12.89 9.16
C ALA A 108 -14.00 -11.66 8.65
N THR A 109 -13.35 -10.81 7.86
CA THR A 109 -13.99 -9.65 7.22
C THR A 109 -14.82 -10.07 6.01
N ASP A 110 -14.17 -10.75 5.06
CA ASP A 110 -14.76 -11.31 3.84
C ASP A 110 -13.77 -12.32 3.22
N GLU A 111 -14.18 -13.57 3.05
CA GLU A 111 -13.32 -14.63 2.48
C GLU A 111 -12.90 -14.30 1.04
N ASN A 112 -13.81 -13.78 0.23
CA ASN A 112 -13.49 -13.38 -1.14
C ASN A 112 -12.51 -12.21 -1.19
N TYR A 113 -12.57 -11.30 -0.22
CA TYR A 113 -11.59 -10.22 -0.07
C TYR A 113 -10.20 -10.77 0.23
N PHE A 114 -10.10 -11.74 1.12
CA PHE A 114 -8.82 -12.41 1.41
C PHE A 114 -8.21 -13.05 0.16
N ASP A 115 -9.02 -13.74 -0.65
CA ASP A 115 -8.55 -14.36 -1.90
C ASP A 115 -8.05 -13.31 -2.91
N ARG A 116 -8.72 -12.16 -3.02
CA ARG A 116 -8.26 -11.04 -3.84
C ARG A 116 -6.96 -10.43 -3.31
N PHE A 117 -6.79 -10.35 -2.01
CA PHE A 117 -5.54 -9.91 -1.38
C PHE A 117 -4.37 -10.82 -1.75
N VAL A 118 -4.53 -12.13 -1.61
CA VAL A 118 -3.51 -13.13 -1.98
C VAL A 118 -3.16 -13.01 -3.46
N THR A 119 -4.16 -12.94 -4.33
CA THR A 119 -3.98 -12.77 -5.78
C THR A 119 -3.22 -11.48 -6.09
N TYR A 120 -3.58 -10.38 -5.45
CA TYR A 120 -2.92 -9.09 -5.65
C TYR A 120 -1.42 -9.15 -5.33
N LEU A 121 -1.03 -9.75 -4.22
CA LEU A 121 0.37 -9.87 -3.81
C LEU A 121 1.19 -10.76 -4.75
N SER A 122 0.57 -11.71 -5.43
CA SER A 122 1.24 -12.59 -6.40
C SER A 122 1.47 -11.94 -7.77
N GLN A 123 0.75 -10.86 -8.08
CA GLN A 123 0.83 -10.18 -9.37
C GLN A 123 2.04 -9.26 -9.47
N LYS A 124 2.55 -9.05 -10.69
CA LYS A 124 3.57 -8.05 -10.98
C LYS A 124 3.05 -6.63 -10.71
N LYS A 125 3.97 -5.70 -10.42
CA LYS A 125 3.64 -4.29 -10.09
C LYS A 125 2.90 -3.54 -11.22
N ASP A 126 3.05 -3.96 -12.44
CA ASP A 126 2.45 -3.36 -13.63
C ASP A 126 1.41 -4.25 -14.32
N ALA A 127 0.93 -5.28 -13.61
CA ALA A 127 0.01 -6.29 -14.18
C ALA A 127 -1.31 -5.69 -14.64
N THR A 128 -1.81 -4.66 -13.95
CA THR A 128 -3.07 -3.98 -14.30
C THR A 128 -2.88 -2.48 -14.39
N ARG A 129 -3.84 -1.80 -15.02
CA ARG A 129 -3.85 -0.32 -15.08
C ARG A 129 -3.94 0.29 -13.69
N GLU A 130 -4.78 -0.26 -12.85
CA GLU A 130 -4.98 0.19 -11.47
C GLU A 130 -3.68 0.08 -10.67
N LYS A 131 -2.93 -1.02 -10.82
CA LYS A 131 -1.59 -1.16 -10.21
C LYS A 131 -0.60 -0.13 -10.73
N LYS A 132 -0.61 0.17 -12.02
CA LYS A 132 0.25 1.22 -12.61
C LYS A 132 -0.08 2.60 -12.01
N ILE A 133 -1.37 2.91 -11.86
CA ILE A 133 -1.83 4.16 -11.23
C ILE A 133 -1.35 4.24 -9.78
N LEU A 134 -1.53 3.17 -9.00
CA LEU A 134 -1.06 3.10 -7.61
C LEU A 134 0.45 3.25 -7.49
N ASN A 135 1.22 2.65 -8.39
CA ASN A 135 2.68 2.80 -8.43
C ASN A 135 3.09 4.25 -8.75
N ALA A 136 2.44 4.88 -9.71
CA ALA A 136 2.68 6.29 -10.06
C ALA A 136 2.35 7.21 -8.88
N ALA A 137 1.22 6.99 -8.22
CA ALA A 137 0.81 7.74 -7.03
C ALA A 137 1.79 7.55 -5.86
N HIS A 138 2.26 6.34 -5.64
CA HIS A 138 3.28 6.03 -4.64
C HIS A 138 4.59 6.78 -4.91
N TYR A 139 5.05 6.77 -6.16
CA TYR A 139 6.26 7.48 -6.56
C TYR A 139 6.13 9.00 -6.35
N LEU A 140 5.01 9.59 -6.77
CA LEU A 140 4.76 11.01 -6.61
C LEU A 140 4.68 11.43 -5.14
N ALA A 141 3.98 10.66 -4.30
CA ALA A 141 3.91 10.91 -2.86
C ALA A 141 5.30 10.84 -2.21
N THR A 142 6.09 9.82 -2.52
CA THR A 142 7.45 9.65 -1.99
C THR A 142 8.39 10.77 -2.47
N ASN A 143 8.29 11.16 -3.73
CA ASN A 143 9.12 12.25 -4.27
C ASN A 143 8.80 13.60 -3.62
N TRP A 144 7.53 13.84 -3.30
CA TRP A 144 7.16 15.04 -2.54
C TRP A 144 7.77 15.03 -1.13
N GLU A 145 7.64 13.92 -0.40
CA GLU A 145 8.26 13.78 0.92
C GLU A 145 9.77 14.01 0.86
N PHE A 146 10.45 13.42 -0.14
CA PHE A 146 11.90 13.56 -0.32
C PHE A 146 12.35 15.03 -0.50
N ARG A 147 11.49 15.89 -1.03
CA ARG A 147 11.81 17.31 -1.24
C ARG A 147 11.72 18.16 0.02
N ILE A 148 11.02 17.69 1.04
CA ILE A 148 10.82 18.41 2.29
C ILE A 148 11.66 17.88 3.46
N VAL A 149 12.31 16.76 3.24
CA VAL A 149 13.16 16.08 4.24
C VAL A 149 14.60 16.65 4.28
#